data_bc05287d753d2d7edcf5a2f44553c27b
#
_entry.id   bc05287d753d2d7edcf5a2f44553c27b
#
_cell.length_a   1.000
_cell.length_b   1.000
_cell.length_c   1.000
_cell.angle_alpha   90.00
_cell.angle_beta   90.00
_cell.angle_gamma   90.00
#
_symmetry.space_group_name_H-M   'P 1'
#
loop_
_entity.id
_entity.type
_entity.pdbx_description
1 polymer ?
#
loop_
_entity_poly.entity_id
_entity_poly.type
_entity_poly.pdbx_seq_one_letter_code
_entity_poly.pdbx_strand_id
1 'polypeptide(L)'
;MLQEKKSKRGAWIALGCVAALLILVVVLENTMQPTSMLFTVLKKGAVYALVAASLNLLNGFTGLFSLGQAGFMLLGAYTYAILTIPSADRESVYYLYGGSAVNFSLPELFGGGTLGLILGVLAALILAGCVAAVIAWLIGLPVLRLKSDYLAIATLGFAEIIRAIFQWDALGPVTNGANALKSFPTFSSFNIENADGEVVLRLSTFVPFLLVAVCIGIMVLLINSTYGRAFKAIREDEVAAEAMGINLAKHKRMAFCISSFFAGAGGGLFAMFANQAQAKTFTTSMTYEILLIVVIGGIGSISGSCIASFLYVAASEWWLRFLDTETYIGAFKVPFLRTGFRMVVFSIIIMIVVLFFRRGLMGDRELSDVARSLRARLSGKSKKKEAAK
;
A
#
# COMPACT_ATOMS: atom_id res chain seq x y z
N MET A 1 -22.22 23.18 -17.10
CA MET A 1 -21.24 22.12 -16.87
C MET A 1 -21.87 20.78 -17.21
N LEU A 2 -21.60 20.28 -18.40
CA LEU A 2 -22.11 19.01 -18.89
C LEU A 2 -21.40 17.89 -18.15
N GLN A 3 -22.14 17.13 -17.34
CA GLN A 3 -21.67 15.84 -16.82
C GLN A 3 -21.39 14.94 -18.03
N GLU A 4 -20.11 14.81 -18.40
CA GLU A 4 -19.70 13.76 -19.32
C GLU A 4 -20.05 12.41 -18.70
N LYS A 5 -21.09 11.78 -19.21
CA LYS A 5 -21.45 10.41 -18.90
C LYS A 5 -20.20 9.57 -19.11
N LYS A 6 -19.49 9.19 -18.04
CA LYS A 6 -18.37 8.24 -18.10
C LYS A 6 -18.88 7.04 -18.88
N SER A 7 -18.37 6.86 -20.08
CA SER A 7 -18.81 5.77 -20.95
C SER A 7 -18.61 4.45 -20.23
N LYS A 8 -19.69 3.67 -20.10
CA LYS A 8 -19.62 2.29 -19.55
C LYS A 8 -18.49 1.48 -20.21
N ARG A 9 -18.17 1.80 -21.48
CA ARG A 9 -17.03 1.24 -22.21
C ARG A 9 -15.67 1.50 -21.54
N GLY A 10 -15.45 2.67 -20.91
CA GLY A 10 -14.20 2.95 -20.21
C GLY A 10 -13.98 2.07 -18.97
N ALA A 11 -15.06 1.80 -18.23
CA ALA A 11 -15.02 0.91 -17.07
C ALA A 11 -14.74 -0.55 -17.49
N TRP A 12 -15.36 -1.02 -18.58
CA TRP A 12 -15.09 -2.36 -19.13
C TRP A 12 -13.66 -2.52 -19.66
N ILE A 13 -13.10 -1.48 -20.28
CA ILE A 13 -11.69 -1.48 -20.71
C ILE A 13 -10.76 -1.55 -19.51
N ALA A 14 -11.00 -0.77 -18.46
CA ALA A 14 -10.19 -0.82 -17.24
C ALA A 14 -10.26 -2.20 -16.57
N LEU A 15 -11.47 -2.78 -16.47
CA LEU A 15 -11.65 -4.14 -15.93
C LEU A 15 -10.91 -5.19 -16.79
N GLY A 16 -10.99 -5.07 -18.12
CA GLY A 16 -10.26 -5.95 -19.05
C GLY A 16 -8.75 -5.84 -18.90
N CYS A 17 -8.21 -4.62 -18.72
CA CYS A 17 -6.78 -4.42 -18.46
C CYS A 17 -6.33 -5.05 -17.14
N VAL A 18 -7.12 -4.90 -16.06
CA VAL A 18 -6.84 -5.53 -14.77
C VAL A 18 -6.89 -7.05 -14.88
N ALA A 19 -7.90 -7.61 -15.55
CA ALA A 19 -8.01 -9.06 -15.78
C ALA A 19 -6.82 -9.58 -16.60
N ALA A 20 -6.42 -8.88 -17.67
CA ALA A 20 -5.26 -9.25 -18.48
C ALA A 20 -3.95 -9.22 -17.66
N LEU A 21 -3.80 -8.22 -16.78
CA LEU A 21 -2.65 -8.13 -15.89
C LEU A 21 -2.63 -9.28 -14.89
N LEU A 22 -3.77 -9.64 -14.29
CA LEU A 22 -3.87 -10.77 -13.37
C LEU A 22 -3.54 -12.10 -14.05
N ILE A 23 -4.04 -12.34 -15.27
CA ILE A 23 -3.71 -13.52 -16.07
C ILE A 23 -2.21 -13.56 -16.38
N LEU A 24 -1.64 -12.43 -16.80
CA LEU A 24 -0.20 -12.34 -17.10
C LEU A 24 0.64 -12.68 -15.87
N VAL A 25 0.27 -12.19 -14.68
CA VAL A 25 0.96 -12.49 -13.42
C VAL A 25 0.92 -13.98 -13.11
N VAL A 26 -0.24 -14.65 -13.26
CA VAL A 26 -0.36 -16.11 -13.04
C VAL A 26 0.50 -16.88 -14.03
N VAL A 27 0.47 -16.52 -15.31
CA VAL A 27 1.28 -17.19 -16.34
C VAL A 27 2.78 -17.03 -16.03
N LEU A 28 3.23 -15.82 -15.70
CA LEU A 28 4.63 -15.58 -15.34
C LEU A 28 5.05 -16.39 -14.11
N GLU A 29 4.20 -16.43 -13.06
CA GLU A 29 4.52 -17.13 -11.81
C GLU A 29 4.64 -18.65 -12.00
N ASN A 30 3.91 -19.23 -12.94
CA ASN A 30 3.95 -20.66 -13.22
C ASN A 30 4.98 -21.05 -14.32
N THR A 31 5.49 -20.07 -15.10
CA THR A 31 6.50 -20.32 -16.14
C THR A 31 7.92 -20.01 -15.70
N MET A 32 8.11 -19.08 -14.76
CA MET A 32 9.43 -18.65 -14.29
C MET A 32 9.80 -19.30 -12.95
N GLN A 33 11.10 -19.28 -12.62
CA GLN A 33 11.58 -19.78 -11.33
C GLN A 33 11.00 -18.99 -10.16
N PRO A 34 10.46 -19.64 -9.10
CA PRO A 34 9.79 -18.99 -7.97
C PRO A 34 10.69 -18.08 -7.15
N THR A 35 12.00 -18.34 -7.16
CA THR A 35 13.02 -17.54 -6.46
C THR A 35 13.43 -16.26 -7.18
N SER A 36 12.82 -15.97 -8.35
CA SER A 36 13.13 -14.77 -9.11
C SER A 36 12.81 -13.50 -8.31
N MET A 37 13.77 -12.56 -8.30
CA MET A 37 13.59 -11.23 -7.69
C MET A 37 12.39 -10.47 -8.25
N LEU A 38 11.96 -10.81 -9.46
CA LEU A 38 10.78 -10.23 -10.10
C LEU A 38 9.53 -10.38 -9.21
N PHE A 39 9.30 -11.58 -8.64
CA PHE A 39 8.11 -11.82 -7.81
C PHE A 39 8.17 -11.07 -6.48
N THR A 40 9.36 -10.89 -5.90
CA THR A 40 9.56 -10.04 -4.72
C THR A 40 9.20 -8.58 -5.03
N VAL A 41 9.69 -8.06 -6.15
CA VAL A 41 9.37 -6.71 -6.62
C VAL A 41 7.88 -6.56 -6.91
N LEU A 42 7.26 -7.53 -7.56
CA LEU A 42 5.84 -7.50 -7.88
C LEU A 42 4.97 -7.51 -6.61
N LYS A 43 5.21 -8.44 -5.69
CA LYS A 43 4.44 -8.54 -4.42
C LYS A 43 4.61 -7.29 -3.57
N LYS A 44 5.84 -6.85 -3.32
CA LYS A 44 6.16 -5.65 -2.55
C LYS A 44 5.60 -4.40 -3.24
N GLY A 45 5.78 -4.30 -4.55
CA GLY A 45 5.27 -3.19 -5.36
C GLY A 45 3.75 -3.05 -5.30
N ALA A 46 3.01 -4.17 -5.34
CA ALA A 46 1.56 -4.17 -5.20
C ALA A 46 1.12 -3.66 -3.81
N VAL A 47 1.76 -4.14 -2.74
CA VAL A 47 1.45 -3.68 -1.37
C VAL A 47 1.74 -2.19 -1.22
N TYR A 48 2.91 -1.73 -1.68
CA TYR A 48 3.28 -0.31 -1.64
C TYR A 48 2.37 0.55 -2.52
N ALA A 49 1.84 0.02 -3.63
CA ALA A 49 0.86 0.72 -4.45
C ALA A 49 -0.43 1.02 -3.69
N LEU A 50 -0.94 0.05 -2.91
CA LEU A 50 -2.12 0.26 -2.08
C LEU A 50 -1.87 1.33 -1.02
N VAL A 51 -0.75 1.22 -0.30
CA VAL A 51 -0.42 2.15 0.79
C VAL A 51 -0.14 3.56 0.27
N ALA A 52 0.58 3.67 -0.85
CA ALA A 52 0.81 4.96 -1.50
C ALA A 52 -0.49 5.59 -2.02
N ALA A 53 -1.38 4.79 -2.63
CA ALA A 53 -2.69 5.27 -3.05
C ALA A 53 -3.55 5.74 -1.87
N SER A 54 -3.49 5.05 -0.72
CA SER A 54 -4.20 5.44 0.51
C SER A 54 -3.66 6.75 1.09
N LEU A 55 -2.34 6.94 1.10
CA LEU A 55 -1.73 8.20 1.52
C LEU A 55 -2.06 9.33 0.53
N ASN A 56 -2.04 9.04 -0.77
CA ASN A 56 -2.39 10.02 -1.80
C ASN A 56 -3.86 10.45 -1.74
N LEU A 57 -4.78 9.57 -1.30
CA LEU A 57 -6.17 9.94 -1.04
C LEU A 57 -6.25 11.06 0.03
N LEU A 58 -5.43 10.99 1.06
CA LEU A 58 -5.40 11.99 2.12
C LEU A 58 -4.60 13.24 1.72
N ASN A 59 -3.34 13.06 1.35
CA ASN A 59 -2.44 14.18 1.06
C ASN A 59 -2.75 14.82 -0.30
N GLY A 60 -3.08 14.00 -1.32
CA GLY A 60 -3.26 14.46 -2.69
C GLY A 60 -4.67 14.92 -3.02
N PHE A 61 -5.70 14.19 -2.59
CA PHE A 61 -7.08 14.54 -2.94
C PHE A 61 -7.78 15.42 -1.92
N THR A 62 -7.37 15.36 -0.63
CA THR A 62 -8.00 16.16 0.44
C THR A 62 -7.11 17.33 0.88
N GLY A 63 -5.82 17.31 0.55
CA GLY A 63 -4.86 18.34 0.96
C GLY A 63 -4.42 18.24 2.42
N LEU A 64 -4.74 17.15 3.11
CA LEU A 64 -4.36 16.94 4.51
C LEU A 64 -3.00 16.23 4.59
N PHE A 65 -1.96 16.95 4.95
CA PHE A 65 -0.62 16.36 5.02
C PHE A 65 -0.44 15.54 6.30
N SER A 66 -0.34 14.22 6.15
CA SER A 66 -0.16 13.26 7.25
C SER A 66 1.10 12.43 7.06
N LEU A 67 1.82 12.21 8.16
CA LEU A 67 3.02 11.35 8.24
C LEU A 67 2.82 10.14 9.16
N GLY A 68 1.56 9.79 9.48
CA GLY A 68 1.23 8.67 10.37
C GLY A 68 1.06 7.31 9.68
N GLN A 69 1.37 7.19 8.39
CA GLN A 69 0.99 6.04 7.59
C GLN A 69 1.57 4.72 8.11
N ALA A 70 2.86 4.69 8.52
CA ALA A 70 3.49 3.50 9.08
C ALA A 70 2.83 3.03 10.38
N GLY A 71 2.31 3.95 11.22
CA GLY A 71 1.59 3.59 12.44
C GLY A 71 0.26 2.87 12.15
N PHE A 72 -0.49 3.31 11.14
CA PHE A 72 -1.72 2.64 10.72
C PHE A 72 -1.44 1.30 10.04
N MET A 73 -0.35 1.19 9.28
CA MET A 73 0.11 -0.10 8.75
C MET A 73 0.49 -1.06 9.88
N LEU A 74 1.19 -0.58 10.91
CA LEU A 74 1.55 -1.38 12.09
C LEU A 74 0.30 -1.96 12.76
N LEU A 75 -0.72 -1.13 13.04
CA LEU A 75 -2.00 -1.59 13.60
C LEU A 75 -2.61 -2.71 12.75
N GLY A 76 -2.62 -2.52 11.44
CA GLY A 76 -3.16 -3.51 10.53
C GLY A 76 -2.36 -4.81 10.48
N ALA A 77 -1.03 -4.73 10.44
CA ALA A 77 -0.14 -5.88 10.41
C ALA A 77 -0.30 -6.76 11.66
N TYR A 78 -0.34 -6.13 12.83
CA TYR A 78 -0.53 -6.86 14.09
C TYR A 78 -1.95 -7.41 14.24
N THR A 79 -2.97 -6.63 13.88
CA THR A 79 -4.35 -7.13 13.89
C THR A 79 -4.50 -8.37 13.01
N TYR A 80 -3.94 -8.32 11.78
CA TYR A 80 -3.93 -9.46 10.88
C TYR A 80 -3.21 -10.66 11.51
N ALA A 81 -1.97 -10.48 11.98
CA ALA A 81 -1.16 -11.55 12.54
C ALA A 81 -1.84 -12.19 13.75
N ILE A 82 -2.28 -11.39 14.74
CA ILE A 82 -2.92 -11.88 15.98
C ILE A 82 -4.17 -12.69 15.67
N LEU A 83 -4.98 -12.28 14.71
CA LEU A 83 -6.24 -12.94 14.38
C LEU A 83 -6.08 -14.19 13.50
N THR A 84 -4.93 -14.38 12.86
CA THR A 84 -4.74 -15.48 11.91
C THR A 84 -3.71 -16.52 12.30
N ILE A 85 -2.92 -16.30 13.39
CA ILE A 85 -2.02 -17.32 13.91
C ILE A 85 -2.83 -18.54 14.34
N PRO A 86 -2.52 -19.77 13.85
CA PRO A 86 -3.18 -21.00 14.28
C PRO A 86 -3.08 -21.22 15.78
N SER A 87 -4.11 -21.81 16.37
CA SER A 87 -4.14 -22.10 17.81
C SER A 87 -2.98 -22.98 18.26
N ALA A 88 -2.59 -23.97 17.43
CA ALA A 88 -1.48 -24.88 17.71
C ALA A 88 -0.10 -24.19 17.78
N ASP A 89 0.12 -23.13 17.00
CA ASP A 89 1.42 -22.44 16.91
C ASP A 89 1.58 -21.31 17.94
N ARG A 90 0.52 -20.95 18.66
CA ARG A 90 0.53 -19.79 19.58
C ARG A 90 1.51 -19.95 20.72
N GLU A 91 1.61 -21.13 21.32
CA GLU A 91 2.56 -21.40 22.40
C GLU A 91 4.01 -21.18 21.92
N SER A 92 4.33 -21.60 20.71
CA SER A 92 5.66 -21.40 20.12
C SER A 92 5.98 -19.95 19.79
N VAL A 93 4.98 -19.18 19.34
CA VAL A 93 5.14 -17.76 19.00
C VAL A 93 5.27 -16.89 20.23
N TYR A 94 4.46 -17.17 21.29
CA TYR A 94 4.42 -16.38 22.52
C TYR A 94 5.17 -17.04 23.69
N TYR A 95 6.17 -17.89 23.41
CA TYR A 95 6.89 -18.67 24.42
C TYR A 95 7.52 -17.82 25.54
N LEU A 96 7.94 -16.57 25.23
CA LEU A 96 8.54 -15.65 26.19
C LEU A 96 7.54 -15.09 27.21
N TYR A 97 6.25 -15.08 26.88
CA TYR A 97 5.20 -14.50 27.71
C TYR A 97 4.25 -15.56 28.30
N GLY A 98 4.64 -16.84 28.21
CA GLY A 98 3.85 -17.96 28.79
C GLY A 98 2.54 -18.23 28.05
N GLY A 99 2.40 -17.81 26.81
CA GLY A 99 1.23 -18.02 25.98
C GLY A 99 0.59 -16.73 25.46
N SER A 100 -0.46 -16.88 24.67
CA SER A 100 -1.21 -15.77 24.07
C SER A 100 -2.47 -15.44 24.85
N ALA A 101 -2.79 -14.16 25.00
CA ALA A 101 -4.07 -13.71 25.55
C ALA A 101 -5.26 -13.97 24.59
N VAL A 102 -5.00 -14.17 23.31
CA VAL A 102 -5.99 -14.46 22.27
C VAL A 102 -5.88 -15.94 21.91
N ASN A 103 -6.96 -16.72 22.04
CA ASN A 103 -6.92 -18.18 21.88
C ASN A 103 -7.76 -18.70 20.69
N PHE A 104 -8.10 -17.84 19.73
CA PHE A 104 -8.86 -18.23 18.55
C PHE A 104 -8.16 -17.77 17.28
N SER A 105 -8.33 -18.51 16.19
CA SER A 105 -7.86 -18.16 14.84
C SER A 105 -9.05 -18.00 13.91
N LEU A 106 -9.12 -16.89 13.13
CA LEU A 106 -10.21 -16.69 12.18
C LEU A 106 -10.28 -17.79 11.11
N PRO A 107 -9.18 -18.25 10.51
CA PRO A 107 -9.21 -19.38 9.57
C PRO A 107 -9.81 -20.65 10.18
N GLU A 108 -9.53 -20.95 11.46
CA GLU A 108 -10.07 -22.10 12.17
C GLU A 108 -11.56 -21.92 12.49
N LEU A 109 -11.99 -20.70 12.88
CA LEU A 109 -13.39 -20.35 13.14
C LEU A 109 -14.28 -20.55 11.90
N PHE A 110 -13.75 -20.32 10.70
CA PHE A 110 -14.46 -20.54 9.44
C PHE A 110 -14.35 -21.99 8.93
N GLY A 111 -14.01 -22.94 9.81
CA GLY A 111 -14.02 -24.37 9.52
C GLY A 111 -12.70 -24.96 8.99
N GLY A 112 -11.62 -24.16 8.97
CA GLY A 112 -10.32 -24.61 8.45
C GLY A 112 -10.32 -24.91 6.94
N GLY A 113 -9.26 -25.57 6.48
CA GLY A 113 -9.10 -25.86 5.06
C GLY A 113 -8.99 -24.63 4.17
N THR A 114 -9.07 -24.82 2.86
CA THR A 114 -8.86 -23.74 1.87
C THR A 114 -9.91 -22.62 1.95
N LEU A 115 -11.18 -22.98 2.14
CA LEU A 115 -12.28 -22.02 2.27
C LEU A 115 -12.15 -21.22 3.58
N GLY A 116 -11.85 -21.87 4.69
CA GLY A 116 -11.64 -21.22 5.98
C GLY A 116 -10.45 -20.27 5.94
N LEU A 117 -9.37 -20.65 5.25
CA LEU A 117 -8.20 -19.79 5.03
C LEU A 117 -8.57 -18.53 4.23
N ILE A 118 -9.27 -18.67 3.12
CA ILE A 118 -9.67 -17.52 2.28
C ILE A 118 -10.58 -16.56 3.06
N LEU A 119 -11.65 -17.09 3.69
CA LEU A 119 -12.60 -16.28 4.45
C LEU A 119 -11.96 -15.66 5.69
N GLY A 120 -11.12 -16.43 6.40
CA GLY A 120 -10.40 -15.96 7.58
C GLY A 120 -9.42 -14.84 7.28
N VAL A 121 -8.64 -14.97 6.20
CA VAL A 121 -7.70 -13.92 5.75
C VAL A 121 -8.45 -12.66 5.30
N LEU A 122 -9.53 -12.79 4.52
CA LEU A 122 -10.34 -11.65 4.10
C LEU A 122 -10.96 -10.93 5.30
N ALA A 123 -11.55 -11.68 6.23
CA ALA A 123 -12.12 -11.11 7.46
C ALA A 123 -11.03 -10.41 8.30
N ALA A 124 -9.85 -11.03 8.46
CA ALA A 124 -8.73 -10.44 9.18
C ALA A 124 -8.23 -9.14 8.54
N LEU A 125 -8.14 -9.06 7.21
CA LEU A 125 -7.74 -7.83 6.51
C LEU A 125 -8.77 -6.72 6.65
N ILE A 126 -10.06 -7.05 6.59
CA ILE A 126 -11.14 -6.06 6.83
C ILE A 126 -11.07 -5.56 8.28
N LEU A 127 -10.92 -6.45 9.25
CA LEU A 127 -10.77 -6.08 10.67
C LEU A 127 -9.49 -5.25 10.90
N ALA A 128 -8.39 -5.58 10.25
CA ALA A 128 -7.15 -4.80 10.27
C ALA A 128 -7.37 -3.35 9.81
N GLY A 129 -8.11 -3.18 8.71
CA GLY A 129 -8.54 -1.87 8.23
C GLY A 129 -9.48 -1.16 9.21
N CYS A 130 -10.47 -1.87 9.77
CA CYS A 130 -11.42 -1.30 10.73
C CYS A 130 -10.72 -0.82 12.02
N VAL A 131 -9.80 -1.61 12.59
CA VAL A 131 -9.03 -1.21 13.77
C VAL A 131 -8.21 0.04 13.49
N ALA A 132 -7.51 0.09 12.36
CA ALA A 132 -6.77 1.27 11.93
C ALA A 132 -7.69 2.50 11.75
N ALA A 133 -8.88 2.32 11.16
CA ALA A 133 -9.86 3.39 10.99
C ALA A 133 -10.45 3.90 12.31
N VAL A 134 -10.73 3.01 13.27
CA VAL A 134 -11.22 3.37 14.62
C VAL A 134 -10.17 4.19 15.37
N ILE A 135 -8.92 3.74 15.37
CA ILE A 135 -7.83 4.47 16.01
C ILE A 135 -7.61 5.82 15.30
N ALA A 136 -7.68 5.85 13.98
CA ALA A 136 -7.62 7.09 13.20
C ALA A 136 -8.79 8.03 13.54
N TRP A 137 -9.98 7.52 13.76
CA TRP A 137 -11.13 8.32 14.18
C TRP A 137 -10.88 8.97 15.55
N LEU A 138 -10.37 8.21 16.52
CA LEU A 138 -10.04 8.72 17.87
C LEU A 138 -8.95 9.80 17.80
N ILE A 139 -7.85 9.53 17.10
CA ILE A 139 -6.73 10.45 16.92
C ILE A 139 -7.18 11.69 16.11
N GLY A 140 -8.02 11.49 15.11
CA GLY A 140 -8.52 12.55 14.24
C GLY A 140 -9.37 13.59 14.96
N LEU A 141 -10.01 13.27 16.08
CA LEU A 141 -10.82 14.23 16.83
C LEU A 141 -10.02 15.47 17.29
N PRO A 142 -8.85 15.33 17.97
CA PRO A 142 -8.00 16.46 18.33
C PRO A 142 -7.12 16.94 17.17
N VAL A 143 -6.56 16.01 16.37
CA VAL A 143 -5.46 16.32 15.44
C VAL A 143 -5.95 17.06 14.19
N LEU A 144 -7.15 16.76 13.68
CA LEU A 144 -7.69 17.44 12.50
C LEU A 144 -8.13 18.90 12.75
N ARG A 145 -8.07 19.36 13.99
CA ARG A 145 -8.26 20.79 14.34
C ARG A 145 -6.99 21.63 14.17
N LEU A 146 -5.84 20.96 14.02
CA LEU A 146 -4.55 21.62 13.84
C LEU A 146 -4.40 22.10 12.38
N LYS A 147 -3.56 23.12 12.20
CA LYS A 147 -3.13 23.56 10.86
C LYS A 147 -2.30 22.44 10.18
N SER A 148 -2.23 22.47 8.86
CA SER A 148 -1.63 21.41 8.03
C SER A 148 -0.26 20.93 8.52
N ASP A 149 0.65 21.85 8.84
CA ASP A 149 2.03 21.50 9.26
C ASP A 149 2.06 20.81 10.63
N TYR A 150 1.25 21.28 11.57
CA TYR A 150 1.11 20.66 12.89
C TYR A 150 0.40 19.31 12.83
N LEU A 151 -0.48 19.11 11.84
CA LEU A 151 -1.12 17.84 11.57
C LEU A 151 -0.08 16.78 11.21
N ALA A 152 0.88 17.11 10.36
CA ALA A 152 1.95 16.20 9.97
C ALA A 152 2.81 15.76 11.18
N ILE A 153 3.23 16.72 12.01
CA ILE A 153 4.04 16.45 13.21
C ILE A 153 3.25 15.61 14.21
N ALA A 154 1.98 15.94 14.45
CA ALA A 154 1.13 15.20 15.37
C ALA A 154 0.89 13.75 14.91
N THR A 155 0.60 13.53 13.61
CA THR A 155 0.38 12.17 13.07
C THR A 155 1.66 11.34 13.11
N LEU A 156 2.83 11.95 12.89
CA LEU A 156 4.13 11.30 13.06
C LEU A 156 4.35 10.88 14.52
N GLY A 157 4.09 11.80 15.48
CA GLY A 157 4.20 11.51 16.90
C GLY A 157 3.28 10.38 17.34
N PHE A 158 2.03 10.35 16.86
CA PHE A 158 1.11 9.24 17.13
C PHE A 158 1.58 7.92 16.53
N ALA A 159 2.17 7.91 15.33
CA ALA A 159 2.73 6.69 14.76
C ALA A 159 3.85 6.11 15.63
N GLU A 160 4.73 6.96 16.18
CA GLU A 160 5.79 6.54 17.10
C GLU A 160 5.23 6.08 18.47
N ILE A 161 4.18 6.73 18.99
CA ILE A 161 3.49 6.28 20.21
C ILE A 161 2.88 4.88 19.98
N ILE A 162 2.17 4.66 18.89
CA ILE A 162 1.62 3.35 18.53
C ILE A 162 2.73 2.33 18.48
N ARG A 163 3.85 2.63 17.80
CA ARG A 163 5.00 1.75 17.71
C ARG A 163 5.59 1.40 19.08
N ALA A 164 5.73 2.38 19.97
CA ALA A 164 6.23 2.17 21.32
C ALA A 164 5.28 1.31 22.16
N ILE A 165 3.96 1.53 22.07
CA ILE A 165 2.95 0.72 22.76
C ILE A 165 3.03 -0.75 22.31
N PHE A 166 3.20 -1.03 21.03
CA PHE A 166 3.29 -2.39 20.51
C PHE A 166 4.60 -3.10 20.87
N GLN A 167 5.63 -2.37 21.28
CA GLN A 167 6.88 -2.91 21.78
C GLN A 167 6.91 -3.06 23.31
N TRP A 168 5.87 -2.59 24.01
CA TRP A 168 5.84 -2.62 25.46
C TRP A 168 5.61 -4.04 25.99
N ASP A 169 6.47 -4.49 26.91
CA ASP A 169 6.44 -5.85 27.45
C ASP A 169 5.15 -6.21 28.19
N ALA A 170 4.46 -5.24 28.79
CA ALA A 170 3.18 -5.49 29.43
C ALA A 170 2.08 -5.94 28.44
N LEU A 171 2.18 -5.59 27.16
CA LEU A 171 1.32 -6.07 26.09
C LEU A 171 1.87 -7.33 25.41
N GLY A 172 2.97 -7.89 25.90
CA GLY A 172 3.64 -9.07 25.36
C GLY A 172 2.72 -10.26 25.06
N PRO A 173 1.78 -10.63 25.96
CA PRO A 173 0.81 -11.70 25.68
C PRO A 173 -0.09 -11.46 24.45
N VAL A 174 -0.18 -10.23 23.94
CA VAL A 174 -0.96 -9.87 22.76
C VAL A 174 -0.06 -9.56 21.56
N THR A 175 0.99 -8.74 21.77
CA THR A 175 1.83 -8.20 20.69
C THR A 175 3.14 -8.94 20.50
N ASN A 176 3.50 -9.85 21.40
CA ASN A 176 4.83 -10.45 21.50
C ASN A 176 5.96 -9.42 21.78
N GLY A 177 5.60 -8.23 22.27
CA GLY A 177 6.54 -7.17 22.64
C GLY A 177 7.48 -6.74 21.50
N ALA A 178 8.79 -6.75 21.75
CA ALA A 178 9.78 -6.39 20.74
C ALA A 178 10.04 -7.49 19.69
N ASN A 179 9.49 -8.70 19.88
CA ASN A 179 9.69 -9.84 18.98
C ASN A 179 8.74 -9.80 17.79
N ALA A 180 9.09 -10.58 16.74
CA ALA A 180 8.24 -10.72 15.58
C ALA A 180 7.14 -11.76 15.80
N LEU A 181 5.92 -11.45 15.40
CA LEU A 181 4.86 -12.44 15.22
C LEU A 181 5.12 -13.18 13.90
N LYS A 182 5.03 -14.50 13.95
CA LYS A 182 5.25 -15.43 12.83
C LYS A 182 4.13 -16.47 12.79
N SER A 183 4.25 -17.47 11.91
CA SER A 183 3.30 -18.63 11.83
C SER A 183 1.86 -18.24 11.48
N PHE A 184 1.61 -17.11 10.87
CA PHE A 184 0.32 -16.74 10.29
C PHE A 184 0.30 -17.04 8.78
N PRO A 185 -0.89 -17.18 8.16
CA PRO A 185 -1.01 -17.39 6.71
C PRO A 185 -0.34 -16.28 5.91
N THR A 186 0.48 -16.68 4.94
CA THR A 186 1.22 -15.80 4.04
C THR A 186 0.71 -15.95 2.62
N PHE A 187 1.27 -15.22 1.66
CA PHE A 187 0.88 -15.37 0.26
C PHE A 187 1.15 -16.79 -0.28
N SER A 188 2.17 -17.47 0.22
CA SER A 188 2.47 -18.86 -0.17
C SER A 188 1.44 -19.87 0.31
N SER A 189 0.69 -19.57 1.37
CA SER A 189 -0.38 -20.43 1.89
C SER A 189 -1.58 -20.58 0.93
N PHE A 190 -1.64 -19.77 -0.13
CA PHE A 190 -2.66 -19.83 -1.16
C PHE A 190 -2.25 -20.66 -2.39
N ASN A 191 -1.06 -21.25 -2.40
CA ASN A 191 -0.67 -22.16 -3.46
C ASN A 191 -1.52 -23.43 -3.39
N ILE A 192 -1.85 -23.97 -4.54
CA ILE A 192 -2.59 -25.24 -4.64
C ILE A 192 -1.57 -26.36 -4.71
N GLU A 193 -1.57 -27.21 -3.69
CA GLU A 193 -0.71 -28.38 -3.56
C GLU A 193 -1.50 -29.66 -3.92
N ASN A 194 -0.84 -30.62 -4.53
CA ASN A 194 -1.40 -31.93 -4.79
C ASN A 194 -1.35 -32.82 -3.54
N ALA A 195 -1.97 -33.98 -3.57
CA ALA A 195 -1.95 -34.94 -2.45
C ALA A 195 -0.50 -35.38 -2.06
N ASP A 196 0.44 -35.27 -2.98
CA ASP A 196 1.86 -35.60 -2.81
C ASP A 196 2.69 -34.43 -2.25
N GLY A 197 2.07 -33.25 -1.93
CA GLY A 197 2.74 -32.05 -1.43
C GLY A 197 3.46 -31.22 -2.51
N GLU A 198 3.29 -31.55 -3.80
CA GLU A 198 3.84 -30.75 -4.89
C GLU A 198 2.91 -29.58 -5.24
N VAL A 199 3.50 -28.40 -5.44
CA VAL A 199 2.75 -27.18 -5.83
C VAL A 199 2.35 -27.28 -7.31
N VAL A 200 1.07 -27.52 -7.55
CA VAL A 200 0.49 -27.61 -8.90
C VAL A 200 0.26 -26.23 -9.50
N LEU A 201 -0.25 -25.30 -8.69
CA LEU A 201 -0.53 -23.93 -9.14
C LEU A 201 -0.06 -22.92 -8.11
N ARG A 202 0.80 -22.01 -8.54
CA ARG A 202 1.31 -20.91 -7.70
C ARG A 202 0.41 -19.71 -7.84
N LEU A 203 -0.18 -19.29 -6.73
CA LEU A 203 -1.06 -18.13 -6.64
C LEU A 203 -0.50 -17.06 -5.69
N SER A 204 0.75 -17.21 -5.23
CA SER A 204 1.34 -16.36 -4.21
C SER A 204 1.49 -14.89 -4.65
N THR A 205 1.61 -14.64 -5.96
CA THR A 205 1.67 -13.29 -6.52
C THR A 205 0.29 -12.81 -6.98
N PHE A 206 -0.58 -13.72 -7.39
CA PHE A 206 -1.94 -13.39 -7.82
C PHE A 206 -2.77 -12.79 -6.67
N VAL A 207 -2.70 -13.38 -5.47
CA VAL A 207 -3.50 -12.96 -4.31
C VAL A 207 -3.27 -11.49 -3.93
N PRO A 208 -2.03 -11.00 -3.72
CA PRO A 208 -1.82 -9.59 -3.42
C PRO A 208 -2.28 -8.66 -4.54
N PHE A 209 -2.09 -9.03 -5.81
CA PHE A 209 -2.56 -8.23 -6.93
C PHE A 209 -4.08 -8.12 -6.97
N LEU A 210 -4.80 -9.22 -6.73
CA LEU A 210 -6.26 -9.23 -6.69
C LEU A 210 -6.79 -8.35 -5.55
N LEU A 211 -6.28 -8.53 -4.33
CA LEU A 211 -6.71 -7.78 -3.16
C LEU A 211 -6.42 -6.27 -3.31
N VAL A 212 -5.23 -5.94 -3.78
CA VAL A 212 -4.82 -4.55 -4.05
C VAL A 212 -5.68 -3.93 -5.16
N ALA A 213 -5.96 -4.66 -6.25
CA ALA A 213 -6.81 -4.16 -7.33
C ALA A 213 -8.23 -3.86 -6.85
N VAL A 214 -8.81 -4.72 -5.99
CA VAL A 214 -10.12 -4.47 -5.37
C VAL A 214 -10.08 -3.23 -4.49
N CYS A 215 -9.10 -3.09 -3.60
CA CYS A 215 -8.96 -1.94 -2.72
C CYS A 215 -8.76 -0.62 -3.50
N ILE A 216 -7.88 -0.62 -4.50
CA ILE A 216 -7.67 0.55 -5.37
C ILE A 216 -8.93 0.86 -6.18
N GLY A 217 -9.65 -0.16 -6.65
CA GLY A 217 -10.94 0.00 -7.32
C GLY A 217 -11.96 0.73 -6.45
N ILE A 218 -12.08 0.35 -5.18
CA ILE A 218 -12.95 1.02 -4.20
C ILE A 218 -12.52 2.48 -3.99
N MET A 219 -11.21 2.74 -3.86
CA MET A 219 -10.69 4.12 -3.73
C MET A 219 -11.00 4.97 -4.97
N VAL A 220 -10.84 4.43 -6.16
CA VAL A 220 -11.16 5.12 -7.42
C VAL A 220 -12.65 5.44 -7.52
N LEU A 221 -13.53 4.52 -7.09
CA LEU A 221 -14.97 4.76 -7.02
C LEU A 221 -15.30 5.88 -6.03
N LEU A 222 -14.67 5.87 -4.86
CA LEU A 222 -14.83 6.90 -3.84
C LEU A 222 -14.43 8.29 -4.36
N ILE A 223 -13.25 8.41 -4.98
CA ILE A 223 -12.74 9.69 -5.51
C ILE A 223 -13.63 10.24 -6.64
N ASN A 224 -14.29 9.38 -7.38
CA ASN A 224 -15.23 9.77 -8.42
C ASN A 224 -16.65 10.04 -7.91
N SER A 225 -16.92 9.77 -6.63
CA SER A 225 -18.21 10.02 -5.97
C SER A 225 -18.41 11.50 -5.59
N THR A 226 -19.56 11.80 -4.97
CA THR A 226 -19.84 13.12 -4.35
C THR A 226 -18.83 13.45 -3.25
N TYR A 227 -18.43 12.45 -2.46
CA TYR A 227 -17.43 12.64 -1.41
C TYR A 227 -16.06 13.03 -1.96
N GLY A 228 -15.62 12.38 -3.03
CA GLY A 228 -14.36 12.72 -3.68
C GLY A 228 -14.35 14.12 -4.29
N ARG A 229 -15.50 14.61 -4.76
CA ARG A 229 -15.63 16.02 -5.19
C ARG A 229 -15.50 16.99 -4.03
N ALA A 230 -16.11 16.66 -2.87
CA ALA A 230 -15.97 17.45 -1.66
C ALA A 230 -14.52 17.49 -1.16
N PHE A 231 -13.79 16.36 -1.22
CA PHE A 231 -12.37 16.30 -0.87
C PHE A 231 -11.53 17.25 -1.75
N LYS A 232 -11.74 17.20 -3.05
CA LYS A 232 -11.03 18.10 -3.98
C LYS A 232 -11.37 19.57 -3.75
N ALA A 233 -12.62 19.89 -3.44
CA ALA A 233 -13.03 21.27 -3.11
C ALA A 233 -12.32 21.77 -1.85
N ILE A 234 -12.23 20.93 -0.82
CA ILE A 234 -11.50 21.26 0.43
C ILE A 234 -10.01 21.49 0.15
N ARG A 235 -9.41 20.69 -0.72
CA ARG A 235 -8.00 20.83 -1.13
C ARG A 235 -7.72 22.18 -1.81
N GLU A 236 -8.63 22.61 -2.69
CA GLU A 236 -8.43 23.86 -3.46
C GLU A 236 -8.59 25.09 -2.58
N ASP A 237 -9.70 25.17 -1.79
CA ASP A 237 -9.94 26.26 -0.87
C ASP A 237 -10.94 25.82 0.22
N GLU A 238 -10.48 25.75 1.46
CA GLU A 238 -11.30 25.36 2.62
C GLU A 238 -12.42 26.36 2.91
N VAL A 239 -12.14 27.65 2.78
CA VAL A 239 -13.11 28.72 3.09
C VAL A 239 -14.22 28.73 2.06
N ALA A 240 -13.87 28.62 0.79
CA ALA A 240 -14.85 28.54 -0.29
C ALA A 240 -15.69 27.26 -0.19
N ALA A 241 -15.09 26.11 0.16
CA ALA A 241 -15.80 24.86 0.35
C ALA A 241 -16.82 24.95 1.50
N GLU A 242 -16.47 25.59 2.61
CA GLU A 242 -17.36 25.81 3.75
C GLU A 242 -18.51 26.75 3.38
N ALA A 243 -18.24 27.85 2.67
CA ALA A 243 -19.24 28.76 2.16
C ALA A 243 -20.26 28.10 1.22
N MET A 244 -19.85 27.03 0.53
CA MET A 244 -20.73 26.19 -0.32
C MET A 244 -21.47 25.10 0.46
N GLY A 245 -21.39 25.10 1.81
CA GLY A 245 -22.10 24.17 2.69
C GLY A 245 -21.40 22.84 2.93
N ILE A 246 -20.13 22.71 2.59
CA ILE A 246 -19.35 21.48 2.87
C ILE A 246 -18.89 21.52 4.33
N ASN A 247 -19.29 20.52 5.12
CA ASN A 247 -18.82 20.38 6.50
C ASN A 247 -17.37 19.87 6.51
N LEU A 248 -16.40 20.79 6.72
CA LEU A 248 -14.96 20.51 6.68
C LEU A 248 -14.57 19.41 7.66
N ALA A 249 -14.98 19.54 8.94
CA ALA A 249 -14.59 18.61 10.00
C ALA A 249 -15.03 17.17 9.70
N LYS A 250 -16.26 17.01 9.19
CA LYS A 250 -16.83 15.69 8.82
C LYS A 250 -16.05 15.08 7.64
N HIS A 251 -15.80 15.85 6.59
CA HIS A 251 -15.14 15.34 5.37
C HIS A 251 -13.65 15.07 5.59
N LYS A 252 -12.93 15.95 6.32
CA LYS A 252 -11.54 15.73 6.69
C LYS A 252 -11.38 14.44 7.52
N ARG A 253 -12.23 14.26 8.55
CA ARG A 253 -12.20 13.06 9.38
C ARG A 253 -12.52 11.80 8.59
N MET A 254 -13.51 11.85 7.70
CA MET A 254 -13.87 10.73 6.83
C MET A 254 -12.71 10.35 5.91
N ALA A 255 -12.05 11.31 5.26
CA ALA A 255 -10.88 11.05 4.42
C ALA A 255 -9.74 10.43 5.23
N PHE A 256 -9.49 10.91 6.45
CA PHE A 256 -8.47 10.38 7.35
C PHE A 256 -8.76 8.93 7.76
N CYS A 257 -10.00 8.61 8.17
CA CYS A 257 -10.39 7.26 8.54
C CYS A 257 -10.31 6.28 7.35
N ILE A 258 -10.75 6.71 6.16
CA ILE A 258 -10.71 5.85 4.95
C ILE A 258 -9.26 5.60 4.53
N SER A 259 -8.42 6.64 4.52
CA SER A 259 -6.99 6.46 4.23
C SER A 259 -6.35 5.48 5.21
N SER A 260 -6.62 5.63 6.51
CA SER A 260 -6.09 4.75 7.55
C SER A 260 -6.63 3.32 7.46
N PHE A 261 -7.89 3.13 7.02
CA PHE A 261 -8.45 1.80 6.73
C PHE A 261 -7.62 1.07 5.69
N PHE A 262 -7.36 1.71 4.55
CA PHE A 262 -6.56 1.10 3.48
C PHE A 262 -5.08 0.96 3.86
N ALA A 263 -4.55 1.86 4.70
CA ALA A 263 -3.22 1.69 5.28
C ALA A 263 -3.14 0.46 6.18
N GLY A 264 -4.15 0.24 7.03
CA GLY A 264 -4.24 -0.95 7.88
C GLY A 264 -4.35 -2.24 7.07
N ALA A 265 -5.23 -2.28 6.07
CA ALA A 265 -5.31 -3.41 5.15
C ALA A 265 -3.97 -3.66 4.41
N GLY A 266 -3.32 -2.58 3.95
CA GLY A 266 -1.98 -2.63 3.37
C GLY A 266 -0.91 -3.14 4.34
N GLY A 267 -1.04 -2.82 5.63
CA GLY A 267 -0.18 -3.35 6.69
C GLY A 267 -0.32 -4.85 6.88
N GLY A 268 -1.55 -5.38 6.86
CA GLY A 268 -1.81 -6.83 6.86
C GLY A 268 -1.20 -7.53 5.65
N LEU A 269 -1.36 -6.96 4.44
CA LEU A 269 -0.72 -7.46 3.22
C LEU A 269 0.82 -7.38 3.29
N PHE A 270 1.36 -6.35 3.94
CA PHE A 270 2.80 -6.22 4.16
C PHE A 270 3.32 -7.31 5.11
N ALA A 271 2.58 -7.64 6.18
CA ALA A 271 2.93 -8.74 7.07
C ALA A 271 2.95 -10.09 6.32
N MET A 272 1.95 -10.34 5.46
CA MET A 272 1.92 -11.53 4.59
C MET A 272 3.13 -11.59 3.63
N PHE A 273 3.55 -10.44 3.09
CA PHE A 273 4.74 -10.34 2.24
C PHE A 273 6.02 -10.60 3.02
N ALA A 274 6.17 -9.98 4.20
CA ALA A 274 7.37 -10.06 5.02
C ALA A 274 7.49 -11.39 5.79
N ASN A 275 6.43 -12.21 5.81
CA ASN A 275 6.29 -13.44 6.61
C ASN A 275 6.48 -13.19 8.11
N GLN A 276 6.34 -11.96 8.56
CA GLN A 276 6.44 -11.55 9.95
C GLN A 276 5.78 -10.20 10.19
N ALA A 277 5.26 -9.98 11.40
CA ALA A 277 4.84 -8.68 11.88
C ALA A 277 5.71 -8.27 13.07
N GLN A 278 6.48 -7.21 12.90
CA GLN A 278 7.38 -6.68 13.92
C GLN A 278 7.31 -5.16 13.95
N ALA A 279 7.13 -4.56 15.12
CA ALA A 279 6.98 -3.12 15.27
C ALA A 279 8.22 -2.33 14.79
N LYS A 280 9.41 -2.91 14.89
CA LYS A 280 10.67 -2.30 14.42
C LYS A 280 10.70 -2.06 12.90
N THR A 281 9.88 -2.77 12.12
CA THR A 281 9.84 -2.60 10.66
C THR A 281 9.07 -1.34 10.26
N PHE A 282 8.08 -0.93 11.05
CA PHE A 282 7.21 0.22 10.77
C PHE A 282 7.79 1.49 11.36
N THR A 283 8.84 1.98 10.75
CA THR A 283 9.56 3.19 11.18
C THR A 283 9.08 4.44 10.47
N THR A 284 9.47 5.59 11.00
CA THR A 284 9.34 6.89 10.33
C THR A 284 9.93 6.88 8.92
N SER A 285 11.07 6.18 8.71
CA SER A 285 11.67 6.03 7.37
C SER A 285 10.71 5.39 6.37
N MET A 286 9.95 4.37 6.77
CA MET A 286 8.94 3.74 5.92
C MET A 286 7.85 4.74 5.50
N THR A 287 7.42 5.62 6.40
CA THR A 287 6.46 6.68 6.06
C THR A 287 7.03 7.63 4.99
N TYR A 288 8.31 8.02 5.13
CA TYR A 288 8.97 8.86 4.11
C TYR A 288 9.14 8.14 2.78
N GLU A 289 9.42 6.84 2.77
CA GLU A 289 9.45 6.04 1.53
C GLU A 289 8.09 6.06 0.82
N ILE A 290 7.00 5.87 1.56
CA ILE A 290 5.64 5.89 1.01
C ILE A 290 5.29 7.29 0.49
N LEU A 291 5.61 8.34 1.27
CA LEU A 291 5.41 9.72 0.85
C LEU A 291 6.17 10.03 -0.45
N LEU A 292 7.40 9.56 -0.54
CA LEU A 292 8.23 9.72 -1.71
C LEU A 292 7.61 9.07 -2.95
N ILE A 293 7.08 7.86 -2.82
CA ILE A 293 6.37 7.17 -3.91
C ILE A 293 5.19 8.03 -4.38
N VAL A 294 4.44 8.63 -3.46
CA VAL A 294 3.33 9.54 -3.79
C VAL A 294 3.81 10.78 -4.53
N VAL A 295 4.91 11.39 -4.08
CA VAL A 295 5.49 12.59 -4.71
C VAL A 295 6.02 12.27 -6.12
N ILE A 296 6.76 11.17 -6.28
CA ILE A 296 7.26 10.71 -7.58
C ILE A 296 6.10 10.37 -8.53
N GLY A 297 5.07 9.71 -8.01
CA GLY A 297 3.89 9.34 -8.79
C GLY A 297 3.08 10.53 -9.27
N GLY A 298 2.99 11.54 -8.43
CA GLY A 298 2.18 12.75 -8.60
C GLY A 298 1.09 12.84 -7.53
N ILE A 299 1.13 13.96 -6.80
CA ILE A 299 0.16 14.26 -5.73
C ILE A 299 -1.22 14.50 -6.39
N GLY A 300 -2.20 13.63 -6.06
CA GLY A 300 -3.54 13.69 -6.65
C GLY A 300 -3.76 12.72 -7.84
N SER A 301 -2.80 11.82 -8.13
CA SER A 301 -2.94 10.76 -9.12
C SER A 301 -2.76 9.38 -8.50
N ILE A 302 -3.81 8.55 -8.50
CA ILE A 302 -3.72 7.15 -8.02
C ILE A 302 -2.89 6.31 -8.99
N SER A 303 -3.13 6.45 -10.29
CA SER A 303 -2.38 5.72 -11.31
C SER A 303 -0.89 6.05 -11.26
N GLY A 304 -0.55 7.32 -11.01
CA GLY A 304 0.83 7.75 -10.78
C GLY A 304 1.47 7.07 -9.57
N SER A 305 0.78 7.04 -8.44
CA SER A 305 1.26 6.37 -7.22
C SER A 305 1.47 4.86 -7.43
N CYS A 306 0.58 4.18 -8.18
CA CYS A 306 0.75 2.77 -8.51
C CYS A 306 2.00 2.53 -9.38
N ILE A 307 2.21 3.30 -10.44
CA ILE A 307 3.39 3.16 -11.30
C ILE A 307 4.67 3.46 -10.52
N ALA A 308 4.66 4.54 -9.74
CA ALA A 308 5.81 4.94 -8.92
C ALA A 308 6.18 3.89 -7.87
N SER A 309 5.20 3.17 -7.29
CA SER A 309 5.48 2.12 -6.32
C SER A 309 6.28 0.96 -6.92
N PHE A 310 5.88 0.49 -8.10
CA PHE A 310 6.63 -0.57 -8.79
C PHE A 310 8.02 -0.09 -9.22
N LEU A 311 8.12 1.15 -9.71
CA LEU A 311 9.39 1.73 -10.13
C LEU A 311 10.33 1.94 -8.93
N TYR A 312 9.81 2.42 -7.80
CA TYR A 312 10.54 2.58 -6.56
C TYR A 312 11.06 1.24 -6.03
N VAL A 313 10.19 0.23 -5.94
CA VAL A 313 10.56 -1.09 -5.43
C VAL A 313 11.54 -1.78 -6.38
N ALA A 314 11.36 -1.68 -7.70
CA ALA A 314 12.30 -2.21 -8.68
C ALA A 314 13.67 -1.53 -8.58
N ALA A 315 13.70 -0.21 -8.41
CA ALA A 315 14.95 0.52 -8.23
C ALA A 315 15.65 0.12 -6.92
N SER A 316 14.91 0.07 -5.81
CA SER A 316 15.49 -0.20 -4.49
C SER A 316 15.90 -1.67 -4.31
N GLU A 317 15.12 -2.64 -4.78
CA GLU A 317 15.34 -4.06 -4.47
C GLU A 317 16.08 -4.81 -5.59
N TRP A 318 15.97 -4.36 -6.82
CA TRP A 318 16.55 -5.07 -7.96
C TRP A 318 17.72 -4.31 -8.58
N TRP A 319 17.47 -3.10 -9.12
CA TRP A 319 18.49 -2.38 -9.90
C TRP A 319 19.68 -1.92 -9.07
N LEU A 320 19.47 -1.43 -7.84
CA LEU A 320 20.53 -0.92 -6.99
C LEU A 320 21.10 -1.97 -6.03
N ARG A 321 20.62 -3.20 -6.07
CA ARG A 321 21.07 -4.25 -5.16
C ARG A 321 22.55 -4.60 -5.33
N PHE A 322 23.07 -4.49 -6.55
CA PHE A 322 24.49 -4.75 -6.82
C PHE A 322 25.43 -3.81 -6.06
N LEU A 323 24.97 -2.64 -5.64
CA LEU A 323 25.75 -1.67 -4.87
C LEU A 323 26.02 -2.12 -3.43
N ASP A 324 25.21 -3.05 -2.90
CA ASP A 324 25.39 -3.60 -1.55
C ASP A 324 26.30 -4.84 -1.52
N THR A 325 26.71 -5.35 -2.70
CA THR A 325 27.61 -6.49 -2.80
C THR A 325 29.06 -6.01 -2.89
N GLU A 326 29.91 -6.52 -1.98
CA GLU A 326 31.34 -6.24 -2.04
C GLU A 326 31.92 -6.84 -3.32
N THR A 327 32.36 -6.01 -4.24
CA THR A 327 32.95 -6.45 -5.52
C THR A 327 34.45 -6.22 -5.49
N TYR A 328 35.21 -7.27 -5.84
CA TYR A 328 36.65 -7.23 -6.00
C TYR A 328 37.01 -7.20 -7.49
N ILE A 329 37.81 -6.24 -7.90
CA ILE A 329 38.40 -6.19 -9.24
C ILE A 329 39.86 -6.66 -9.10
N GLY A 330 40.08 -7.98 -9.27
CA GLY A 330 41.35 -8.61 -8.95
C GLY A 330 41.65 -8.57 -7.43
N ALA A 331 42.80 -8.03 -7.05
CA ALA A 331 43.17 -7.84 -5.64
C ALA A 331 42.69 -6.52 -5.02
N PHE A 332 42.04 -5.66 -5.80
CA PHE A 332 41.58 -4.34 -5.35
C PHE A 332 40.12 -4.37 -4.92
N LYS A 333 39.88 -4.08 -3.62
CA LYS A 333 38.51 -3.92 -3.08
C LYS A 333 37.97 -2.54 -3.46
N VAL A 334 36.84 -2.48 -4.14
CA VAL A 334 36.22 -1.19 -4.50
C VAL A 334 35.69 -0.52 -3.23
N PRO A 335 36.24 0.64 -2.79
CA PRO A 335 36.02 1.19 -1.45
C PRO A 335 34.58 1.67 -1.20
N PHE A 336 33.82 1.93 -2.24
CA PHE A 336 32.44 2.45 -2.15
C PHE A 336 31.34 1.37 -2.16
N LEU A 337 31.64 0.16 -2.65
CA LEU A 337 30.66 -0.94 -2.68
C LEU A 337 30.63 -1.65 -1.32
N ARG A 338 29.79 -1.13 -0.41
CA ARG A 338 29.59 -1.65 0.95
C ARG A 338 28.10 -1.74 1.26
N THR A 339 27.73 -2.60 2.19
CA THR A 339 26.38 -2.69 2.73
C THR A 339 25.88 -1.31 3.17
N GLY A 340 24.76 -0.85 2.59
CA GLY A 340 24.18 0.46 2.85
C GLY A 340 24.53 1.55 1.83
N PHE A 341 25.51 1.35 0.93
CA PHE A 341 25.84 2.33 -0.11
C PHE A 341 24.68 2.54 -1.09
N ARG A 342 23.87 1.50 -1.33
CA ARG A 342 22.62 1.57 -2.08
C ARG A 342 21.71 2.69 -1.58
N MET A 343 21.58 2.87 -0.26
CA MET A 343 20.71 3.89 0.31
C MET A 343 21.21 5.31 0.01
N VAL A 344 22.54 5.51 0.00
CA VAL A 344 23.14 6.81 -0.32
C VAL A 344 22.88 7.17 -1.80
N VAL A 345 23.16 6.25 -2.72
CA VAL A 345 22.92 6.45 -4.15
C VAL A 345 21.43 6.69 -4.41
N PHE A 346 20.58 5.91 -3.76
CA PHE A 346 19.13 6.02 -3.88
C PHE A 346 18.62 7.38 -3.36
N SER A 347 19.13 7.88 -2.23
CA SER A 347 18.80 9.21 -1.70
C SER A 347 19.19 10.33 -2.67
N ILE A 348 20.35 10.21 -3.34
CA ILE A 348 20.79 11.17 -4.35
C ILE A 348 19.84 11.15 -5.58
N ILE A 349 19.48 9.95 -6.06
CA ILE A 349 18.55 9.81 -7.19
C ILE A 349 17.20 10.44 -6.84
N ILE A 350 16.70 10.18 -5.64
CA ILE A 350 15.46 10.76 -5.14
C ILE A 350 15.53 12.29 -5.12
N MET A 351 16.60 12.83 -4.55
CA MET A 351 16.79 14.28 -4.47
C MET A 351 16.75 14.91 -5.88
N ILE A 352 17.43 14.29 -6.85
CA ILE A 352 17.42 14.73 -8.24
C ILE A 352 15.99 14.66 -8.83
N VAL A 353 15.29 13.53 -8.63
CA VAL A 353 13.92 13.36 -9.14
C VAL A 353 12.97 14.41 -8.55
N VAL A 354 13.02 14.65 -7.25
CA VAL A 354 12.17 15.65 -6.58
C VAL A 354 12.48 17.08 -7.04
N LEU A 355 13.76 17.41 -7.26
CA LEU A 355 14.17 18.74 -7.73
C LEU A 355 13.73 19.01 -9.17
N PHE A 356 13.91 18.03 -10.07
CA PHE A 356 13.63 18.22 -11.50
C PHE A 356 12.18 17.90 -11.89
N PHE A 357 11.54 16.92 -11.22
CA PHE A 357 10.17 16.49 -11.51
C PHE A 357 9.17 16.95 -10.43
N ARG A 358 9.12 18.24 -10.17
CA ARG A 358 8.24 18.85 -9.13
C ARG A 358 6.75 18.45 -9.21
N ARG A 359 6.25 18.06 -10.40
CA ARG A 359 4.87 17.63 -10.63
C ARG A 359 4.70 16.11 -10.59
N GLY A 360 5.77 15.35 -10.32
CA GLY A 360 5.77 13.89 -10.40
C GLY A 360 5.60 13.38 -11.85
N LEU A 361 5.51 12.05 -11.99
CA LEU A 361 5.41 11.38 -13.30
C LEU A 361 4.11 11.69 -14.03
N MET A 362 2.99 11.75 -13.30
CA MET A 362 1.65 11.97 -13.88
C MET A 362 1.07 13.36 -13.57
N GLY A 363 1.67 14.11 -12.64
CA GLY A 363 1.08 15.35 -12.12
C GLY A 363 -0.31 15.10 -11.54
N ASP A 364 -1.26 15.99 -11.82
CA ASP A 364 -2.67 15.85 -11.40
C ASP A 364 -3.53 15.02 -12.39
N ARG A 365 -2.89 14.36 -13.39
CA ARG A 365 -3.59 13.62 -14.44
C ARG A 365 -3.64 12.14 -14.12
N GLU A 366 -4.80 11.54 -14.37
CA GLU A 366 -4.95 10.08 -14.31
C GLU A 366 -4.58 9.43 -15.66
N LEU A 367 -4.19 8.17 -15.63
CA LEU A 367 -3.84 7.39 -16.83
C LEU A 367 -4.97 7.41 -17.87
N SER A 368 -6.23 7.45 -17.42
CA SER A 368 -7.41 7.59 -18.26
C SER A 368 -7.44 8.91 -19.06
N ASP A 369 -6.93 9.99 -18.47
CA ASP A 369 -6.92 11.33 -19.12
C ASP A 369 -5.78 11.42 -20.12
N VAL A 370 -4.62 10.83 -19.79
CA VAL A 370 -3.48 10.71 -20.72
C VAL A 370 -3.86 9.87 -21.93
N ALA A 371 -4.52 8.72 -21.72
CA ALA A 371 -4.97 7.86 -22.80
C ALA A 371 -6.00 8.57 -23.72
N ARG A 372 -6.92 9.38 -23.15
CA ARG A 372 -7.86 10.20 -23.94
C ARG A 372 -7.15 11.26 -24.76
N SER A 373 -6.18 11.95 -24.15
CA SER A 373 -5.43 13.00 -24.85
C SER A 373 -4.60 12.44 -26.02
N LEU A 374 -3.98 11.28 -25.83
CA LEU A 374 -3.27 10.56 -26.89
C LEU A 374 -4.21 10.12 -28.01
N ARG A 375 -5.37 9.56 -27.67
CA ARG A 375 -6.37 9.13 -28.65
C ARG A 375 -6.92 10.31 -29.46
N ALA A 376 -7.17 11.45 -28.82
CA ALA A 376 -7.60 12.68 -29.49
C ALA A 376 -6.52 13.21 -30.45
N ARG A 377 -5.24 13.17 -30.06
CA ARG A 377 -4.11 13.56 -30.94
C ARG A 377 -3.95 12.63 -32.13
N LEU A 378 -4.11 11.32 -31.93
CA LEU A 378 -4.04 10.33 -33.02
C LEU A 378 -5.24 10.47 -33.98
N SER A 379 -6.44 10.67 -33.45
CA SER A 379 -7.65 10.92 -34.26
C SER A 379 -7.58 12.26 -35.03
N GLY A 380 -7.04 13.30 -34.42
CA GLY A 380 -6.84 14.60 -35.06
C GLY A 380 -5.79 14.55 -36.17
N LYS A 381 -4.76 13.73 -36.06
CA LYS A 381 -3.79 13.49 -37.14
C LYS A 381 -4.39 12.68 -38.30
N SER A 382 -5.32 11.75 -38.02
CA SER A 382 -6.04 11.01 -39.07
C SER A 382 -6.93 11.95 -39.91
N LYS A 383 -7.70 12.83 -39.28
CA LYS A 383 -8.52 13.80 -39.97
C LYS A 383 -7.73 14.84 -40.82
N LYS A 384 -6.54 15.25 -40.34
CA LYS A 384 -5.66 16.12 -41.13
C LYS A 384 -5.03 15.42 -42.34
N LYS A 385 -4.83 14.10 -42.28
CA LYS A 385 -4.33 13.30 -43.42
C LYS A 385 -5.43 13.03 -44.47
N GLU A 386 -6.70 12.89 -44.06
CA GLU A 386 -7.83 12.76 -45.00
C GLU A 386 -8.23 14.07 -45.62
N ALA A 387 -8.07 15.21 -44.94
CA ALA A 387 -8.33 16.54 -45.51
C ALA A 387 -7.20 17.05 -46.42
N ALA A 388 -6.06 16.34 -46.46
CA ALA A 388 -4.91 16.69 -47.33
C ALA A 388 -4.75 15.72 -48.51
N LYS A 389 -5.70 14.81 -48.73
CA LYS A 389 -5.92 14.04 -49.97
C LYS A 389 -7.17 14.52 -50.68
#